data_4b8993cfb24619db059e4bbadddb5a8e
#
_entry.id   4b8993cfb24619db059e4bbadddb5a8e
#
_cell.length_a   1.000
_cell.length_b   1.000
_cell.length_c   1.000
_cell.angle_alpha   90.00
_cell.angle_beta   90.00
_cell.angle_gamma   90.00
#
_symmetry.space_group_name_H-M   'P 1'
#
loop_
_entity.id
_entity.type
_entity.pdbx_description
1 polymer ?
#
loop_
_entity_poly.entity_id
_entity_poly.type
_entity_poly.pdbx_seq_one_letter_code
_entity_poly.pdbx_strand_id
1 'polypeptide(L)'
;FEVNAFGLMAVTKAMLPLLGTDETRTGPKGRIVNITSVGGEVSAPFLGAYCATKHAVESFTDSLRRELVIYDIDAIAVGPGSVKTPIWGKAEDANKDSRYESSRWGLALSIFADVMLQGGKDGLPPEKVAEIVETALTTKKPKARYAPVPDKLTNWILPRLLPKRVVDGFMAKRYGLKMK
;
A
#
# COMPACT_ATOMS: atom_id res chain seq x y z
N PHE A 1 11.83 -4.95 4.97
CA PHE A 1 10.94 -5.55 5.98
C PHE A 1 11.04 -4.83 7.32
N GLU A 2 12.23 -4.53 7.79
CA GLU A 2 12.46 -3.93 9.12
C GLU A 2 11.56 -2.72 9.39
N VAL A 3 11.57 -1.73 8.50
CA VAL A 3 10.78 -0.50 8.68
C VAL A 3 9.31 -0.73 8.34
N ASN A 4 9.02 -1.30 7.16
CA ASN A 4 7.65 -1.32 6.63
C ASN A 4 6.74 -2.34 7.32
N ALA A 5 7.28 -3.44 7.84
CA ALA A 5 6.50 -4.51 8.46
C ALA A 5 6.82 -4.63 9.96
N PHE A 6 8.04 -4.99 10.33
CA PHE A 6 8.37 -5.26 11.74
C PHE A 6 8.29 -4.02 12.61
N GLY A 7 8.77 -2.86 12.12
CA GLY A 7 8.66 -1.59 12.83
C GLY A 7 7.21 -1.18 13.09
N LEU A 8 6.34 -1.33 12.06
CA LEU A 8 4.91 -1.06 12.21
C LEU A 8 4.27 -1.97 13.25
N MET A 9 4.57 -3.28 13.21
CA MET A 9 4.05 -4.25 14.17
C MET A 9 4.53 -3.94 15.59
N ALA A 10 5.81 -3.58 15.77
CA ALA A 10 6.39 -3.24 17.05
C ALA A 10 5.73 -1.98 17.67
N VAL A 11 5.56 -0.92 16.86
CA VAL A 11 4.85 0.31 17.29
C VAL A 11 3.41 0.00 17.65
N THR A 12 2.70 -0.74 16.80
CA THR A 12 1.32 -1.14 17.08
C THR A 12 1.22 -1.87 18.42
N LYS A 13 2.06 -2.90 18.65
CA LYS A 13 2.08 -3.67 19.90
C LYS A 13 2.33 -2.77 21.11
N ALA A 14 3.29 -1.86 21.02
CA ALA A 14 3.63 -0.95 22.12
C ALA A 14 2.49 0.02 22.46
N MET A 15 1.66 0.39 21.47
CA MET A 15 0.55 1.33 21.65
C MET A 15 -0.74 0.68 22.14
N LEU A 16 -0.92 -0.64 22.03
CA LEU A 16 -2.16 -1.33 22.38
C LEU A 16 -2.69 -0.98 23.79
N PRO A 17 -1.89 -0.96 24.86
CA PRO A 17 -2.39 -0.57 26.18
C PRO A 17 -3.02 0.82 26.18
N LEU A 18 -2.37 1.78 25.53
CA LEU A 18 -2.86 3.16 25.41
C LEU A 18 -4.12 3.27 24.54
N LEU A 19 -4.35 2.34 23.64
CA LEU A 19 -5.53 2.29 22.79
C LEU A 19 -6.73 1.63 23.48
N GLY A 20 -6.52 0.98 24.60
CA GLY A 20 -7.60 0.44 25.43
C GLY A 20 -7.59 -1.07 25.65
N THR A 21 -6.47 -1.77 25.40
CA THR A 21 -6.30 -3.17 25.85
C THR A 21 -5.93 -3.25 27.35
N ASP A 22 -5.45 -2.16 27.93
CA ASP A 22 -5.34 -2.03 29.38
C ASP A 22 -6.72 -1.69 29.95
N GLU A 23 -7.29 -2.61 30.71
CA GLU A 23 -8.64 -2.48 31.31
C GLU A 23 -8.70 -1.42 32.40
N THR A 24 -7.57 -1.01 32.98
CA THR A 24 -7.50 0.05 33.99
C THR A 24 -7.62 1.44 33.36
N ARG A 25 -7.43 1.55 32.03
CA ARG A 25 -7.52 2.80 31.30
C ARG A 25 -8.97 3.27 31.18
N THR A 26 -9.20 4.52 31.58
CA THR A 26 -10.50 5.19 31.37
C THR A 26 -10.53 5.97 30.07
N GLY A 27 -11.72 6.20 29.51
CA GLY A 27 -11.93 6.99 28.30
C GLY A 27 -12.25 6.15 27.05
N PRO A 28 -12.42 6.80 25.89
CA PRO A 28 -12.82 6.12 24.68
C PRO A 28 -11.74 5.17 24.17
N LYS A 29 -12.16 4.09 23.52
CA LYS A 29 -11.24 3.18 22.84
C LYS A 29 -10.54 3.88 21.67
N GLY A 30 -9.29 3.53 21.47
CA GLY A 30 -8.49 4.04 20.35
C GLY A 30 -8.81 3.33 19.04
N ARG A 31 -8.11 3.76 17.99
CA ARG A 31 -8.23 3.19 16.64
C ARG A 31 -6.87 3.09 15.99
N ILE A 32 -6.65 2.05 15.20
CA ILE A 32 -5.40 1.82 14.47
C ILE A 32 -5.68 2.04 13.00
N VAL A 33 -4.89 2.92 12.36
CA VAL A 33 -4.92 3.11 10.91
C VAL A 33 -3.53 2.81 10.35
N ASN A 34 -3.39 1.68 9.69
CA ASN A 34 -2.15 1.26 9.05
C ASN A 34 -2.11 1.73 7.59
N ILE A 35 -1.07 2.49 7.24
CA ILE A 35 -0.85 2.92 5.87
C ILE A 35 -0.18 1.79 5.09
N THR A 36 -0.95 1.18 4.21
CA THR A 36 -0.52 0.11 3.33
C THR A 36 -0.19 0.64 1.92
N SER A 37 -0.68 0.02 0.88
CA SER A 37 -0.58 0.44 -0.52
C SER A 37 -1.55 -0.40 -1.36
N VAL A 38 -1.86 0.04 -2.59
CA VAL A 38 -2.40 -0.87 -3.62
C VAL A 38 -1.46 -2.04 -3.86
N GLY A 39 -0.14 -1.84 -3.72
CA GLY A 39 0.88 -2.88 -3.77
C GLY A 39 0.79 -3.92 -2.65
N GLY A 40 -0.07 -3.71 -1.65
CA GLY A 40 -0.39 -4.71 -0.62
C GLY A 40 -1.47 -5.72 -1.04
N GLU A 41 -2.11 -5.54 -2.19
CA GLU A 41 -3.10 -6.46 -2.75
C GLU A 41 -2.82 -6.85 -4.20
N VAL A 42 -2.14 -5.96 -4.96
CA VAL A 42 -1.78 -6.19 -6.36
C VAL A 42 -0.28 -5.93 -6.53
N SER A 43 0.48 -6.99 -6.77
CA SER A 43 1.93 -6.87 -6.96
C SER A 43 2.27 -6.36 -8.36
N ALA A 44 3.19 -5.38 -8.43
CA ALA A 44 3.75 -4.90 -9.68
C ALA A 44 5.12 -5.55 -9.96
N PRO A 45 5.48 -5.73 -11.24
CA PRO A 45 6.85 -6.13 -11.60
C PRO A 45 7.88 -5.18 -11.00
N PHE A 46 9.07 -5.67 -10.70
CA PHE A 46 10.21 -4.94 -10.13
C PHE A 46 10.02 -4.36 -8.71
N LEU A 47 8.81 -4.46 -8.13
CA LEU A 47 8.50 -4.03 -6.76
C LEU A 47 8.25 -5.20 -5.80
N GLY A 48 8.72 -6.40 -6.10
CA GLY A 48 8.37 -7.62 -5.34
C GLY A 48 8.63 -7.50 -3.84
N ALA A 49 9.81 -7.04 -3.42
CA ALA A 49 10.14 -6.87 -2.01
C ALA A 49 9.24 -5.82 -1.32
N TYR A 50 8.98 -4.69 -1.97
CA TYR A 50 8.07 -3.67 -1.46
C TYR A 50 6.64 -4.22 -1.33
N CYS A 51 6.11 -4.83 -2.39
CA CYS A 51 4.77 -5.42 -2.39
C CYS A 51 4.63 -6.48 -1.30
N ALA A 52 5.63 -7.32 -1.10
CA ALA A 52 5.64 -8.32 -0.03
C ALA A 52 5.52 -7.68 1.35
N THR A 53 6.24 -6.57 1.64
CA THR A 53 6.09 -5.85 2.90
C THR A 53 4.68 -5.29 3.08
N LYS A 54 4.07 -4.77 2.01
CA LYS A 54 2.72 -4.20 2.08
C LYS A 54 1.62 -5.26 2.19
N HIS A 55 1.79 -6.44 1.57
CA HIS A 55 0.93 -7.61 1.81
C HIS A 55 1.03 -8.10 3.26
N ALA A 56 2.23 -8.11 3.83
CA ALA A 56 2.41 -8.44 5.24
C ALA A 56 1.63 -7.49 6.16
N VAL A 57 1.64 -6.18 5.88
CA VAL A 57 0.89 -5.19 6.67
C VAL A 57 -0.63 -5.32 6.47
N GLU A 58 -1.11 -5.63 5.26
CA GLU A 58 -2.54 -5.92 5.03
C GLU A 58 -2.99 -7.12 5.87
N SER A 59 -2.25 -8.25 5.78
CA SER A 59 -2.55 -9.46 6.54
C SER A 59 -2.50 -9.23 8.06
N PHE A 60 -1.47 -8.52 8.53
CA PHE A 60 -1.34 -8.15 9.94
C PHE A 60 -2.52 -7.30 10.41
N THR A 61 -2.92 -6.28 9.62
CA THR A 61 -4.05 -5.42 9.97
C THR A 61 -5.36 -6.20 10.04
N ASP A 62 -5.56 -7.15 9.14
CA ASP A 62 -6.74 -8.01 9.13
C ASP A 62 -6.81 -8.93 10.34
N SER A 63 -5.69 -9.56 10.72
CA SER A 63 -5.61 -10.39 11.93
C SER A 63 -5.85 -9.56 13.17
N LEU A 64 -5.15 -8.44 13.28
CA LEU A 64 -5.27 -7.53 14.42
C LEU A 64 -6.70 -7.02 14.62
N ARG A 65 -7.42 -6.67 13.55
CA ARG A 65 -8.81 -6.24 13.63
C ARG A 65 -9.70 -7.33 14.21
N ARG A 66 -9.48 -8.59 13.82
CA ARG A 66 -10.26 -9.74 14.33
C ARG A 66 -9.94 -10.04 15.79
N GLU A 67 -8.68 -9.90 16.19
CA GLU A 67 -8.24 -10.13 17.56
C GLU A 67 -8.72 -9.02 18.51
N LEU A 68 -8.71 -7.77 18.06
CA LEU A 68 -9.06 -6.62 18.89
C LEU A 68 -10.56 -6.36 19.02
N VAL A 69 -11.41 -7.15 18.38
CA VAL A 69 -12.87 -7.03 18.50
C VAL A 69 -13.34 -7.16 19.95
N ILE A 70 -12.64 -7.95 20.76
CA ILE A 70 -12.97 -8.13 22.20
C ILE A 70 -12.72 -6.87 23.03
N TYR A 71 -11.92 -5.94 22.52
CA TYR A 71 -11.59 -4.67 23.16
C TYR A 71 -12.34 -3.48 22.54
N ASP A 72 -13.18 -3.71 21.52
CA ASP A 72 -13.83 -2.67 20.73
C ASP A 72 -12.84 -1.68 20.08
N ILE A 73 -11.73 -2.20 19.62
CA ILE A 73 -10.68 -1.43 18.93
C ILE A 73 -10.65 -1.80 17.44
N ASP A 74 -10.89 -0.81 16.58
CA ASP A 74 -10.79 -0.98 15.14
C ASP A 74 -9.33 -0.93 14.66
N ALA A 75 -8.96 -1.87 13.78
CA ALA A 75 -7.74 -1.81 12.98
C ALA A 75 -8.10 -1.72 11.50
N ILE A 76 -7.67 -0.64 10.86
CA ILE A 76 -8.12 -0.21 9.53
C ILE A 76 -6.90 -0.09 8.61
N ALA A 77 -7.01 -0.63 7.40
CA ALA A 77 -6.01 -0.42 6.35
C ALA A 77 -6.39 0.78 5.47
N VAL A 78 -5.42 1.67 5.22
CA VAL A 78 -5.51 2.68 4.17
C VAL A 78 -4.43 2.39 3.14
N GLY A 79 -4.83 1.94 1.95
CA GLY A 79 -3.95 1.53 0.86
C GLY A 79 -3.98 2.52 -0.32
N PRO A 80 -3.15 3.58 -0.30
CA PRO A 80 -3.10 4.52 -1.40
C PRO A 80 -2.53 3.90 -2.69
N GLY A 81 -2.96 4.45 -3.82
CA GLY A 81 -2.23 4.37 -5.08
C GLY A 81 -1.09 5.38 -5.14
N SER A 82 -0.80 5.89 -6.33
CA SER A 82 0.20 6.97 -6.48
C SER A 82 -0.27 8.26 -5.81
N VAL A 83 0.63 8.88 -5.06
CA VAL A 83 0.41 10.15 -4.34
C VAL A 83 1.51 11.14 -4.75
N LYS A 84 1.15 12.39 -4.99
CA LYS A 84 2.07 13.47 -5.35
C LYS A 84 2.95 13.82 -4.17
N THR A 85 4.16 13.26 -4.13
CA THR A 85 5.13 13.50 -3.05
C THR A 85 6.54 13.60 -3.62
N PRO A 86 7.51 14.20 -2.87
CA PRO A 86 8.92 14.29 -3.30
C PRO A 86 9.64 12.96 -3.49
N ILE A 87 9.04 11.83 -3.10
CA ILE A 87 9.65 10.49 -3.24
C ILE A 87 9.98 10.16 -4.70
N TRP A 88 9.21 10.69 -5.64
CA TRP A 88 9.38 10.41 -7.07
C TRP A 88 10.67 11.00 -7.64
N GLY A 89 11.17 12.14 -7.13
CA GLY A 89 12.48 12.68 -7.49
C GLY A 89 13.64 11.75 -7.08
N LYS A 90 13.55 11.11 -5.92
CA LYS A 90 14.52 10.11 -5.48
C LYS A 90 14.51 8.86 -6.36
N ALA A 91 13.33 8.46 -6.85
CA ALA A 91 13.20 7.34 -7.77
C ALA A 91 13.81 7.64 -9.14
N GLU A 92 13.74 8.89 -9.62
CA GLU A 92 14.38 9.35 -10.85
C GLU A 92 15.91 9.24 -10.76
N ASP A 93 16.50 9.64 -9.63
CA ASP A 93 17.95 9.52 -9.41
C ASP A 93 18.41 8.05 -9.31
N ALA A 94 17.66 7.21 -8.66
CA ALA A 94 17.97 5.78 -8.55
C ALA A 94 17.88 5.05 -9.90
N ASN A 95 17.10 5.57 -10.84
CA ASN A 95 16.88 4.97 -12.15
C ASN A 95 18.05 5.20 -13.14
N LYS A 96 19.02 6.05 -12.78
CA LYS A 96 20.25 6.29 -13.56
C LYS A 96 21.27 5.16 -13.45
N ASP A 97 20.92 4.05 -12.80
CA ASP A 97 21.81 2.88 -12.68
C ASP A 97 21.84 2.06 -13.97
N SER A 98 22.90 2.28 -14.76
CA SER A 98 23.10 1.66 -16.08
C SER A 98 23.37 0.15 -16.03
N ARG A 99 23.54 -0.46 -14.85
CA ARG A 99 23.92 -1.89 -14.71
C ARG A 99 22.97 -2.86 -15.40
N TYR A 100 21.73 -2.47 -15.58
CA TYR A 100 20.69 -3.32 -16.17
C TYR A 100 20.31 -2.96 -17.60
N GLU A 101 20.87 -1.90 -18.18
CA GLU A 101 20.51 -1.43 -19.53
C GLU A 101 20.74 -2.50 -20.62
N SER A 102 21.87 -3.21 -20.56
CA SER A 102 22.19 -4.30 -21.49
C SER A 102 21.53 -5.64 -21.17
N SER A 103 20.81 -5.72 -20.07
CA SER A 103 20.13 -6.94 -19.65
C SER A 103 18.81 -7.15 -20.42
N ARG A 104 18.26 -8.37 -20.37
CA ARG A 104 16.92 -8.66 -20.92
C ARG A 104 15.82 -7.82 -20.27
N TRP A 105 16.09 -7.20 -19.13
CA TRP A 105 15.17 -6.38 -18.36
C TRP A 105 15.29 -4.89 -18.69
N GLY A 106 16.33 -4.45 -19.39
CA GLY A 106 16.67 -3.03 -19.58
C GLY A 106 15.50 -2.21 -20.10
N LEU A 107 14.90 -2.62 -21.22
CA LEU A 107 13.72 -1.94 -21.77
C LEU A 107 12.54 -1.92 -20.80
N ALA A 108 12.26 -3.05 -20.16
CA ALA A 108 11.12 -3.15 -19.24
C ALA A 108 11.32 -2.30 -17.97
N LEU A 109 12.55 -2.20 -17.48
CA LEU A 109 12.90 -1.32 -16.36
C LEU A 109 12.76 0.15 -16.72
N SER A 110 13.19 0.56 -17.92
CA SER A 110 13.01 1.93 -18.40
C SER A 110 11.52 2.29 -18.48
N ILE A 111 10.71 1.44 -19.12
CA ILE A 111 9.25 1.65 -19.21
C ILE A 111 8.63 1.69 -17.81
N PHE A 112 9.06 0.79 -16.91
CA PHE A 112 8.57 0.78 -15.53
C PHE A 112 8.85 2.10 -14.82
N ALA A 113 10.07 2.62 -14.95
CA ALA A 113 10.47 3.89 -14.36
C ALA A 113 9.62 5.06 -14.88
N ASP A 114 9.42 5.14 -16.20
CA ASP A 114 8.59 6.18 -16.80
C ASP A 114 7.13 6.10 -16.29
N VAL A 115 6.58 4.89 -16.24
CA VAL A 115 5.22 4.66 -15.70
C VAL A 115 5.11 5.07 -14.24
N MET A 116 6.14 4.77 -13.43
CA MET A 116 6.16 5.16 -12.01
C MET A 116 6.27 6.66 -11.83
N LEU A 117 7.16 7.34 -12.57
CA LEU A 117 7.34 8.79 -12.52
C LEU A 117 6.07 9.51 -12.98
N GLN A 118 5.47 9.07 -14.09
CA GLN A 118 4.21 9.64 -14.57
C GLN A 118 3.07 9.40 -13.56
N GLY A 119 2.98 8.18 -13.02
CA GLY A 119 2.03 7.87 -11.96
C GLY A 119 2.19 8.76 -10.71
N GLY A 120 3.42 9.15 -10.39
CA GLY A 120 3.71 10.12 -9.33
C GLY A 120 3.18 11.52 -9.64
N LYS A 121 3.37 11.99 -10.89
CA LYS A 121 2.86 13.29 -11.36
C LYS A 121 1.33 13.34 -11.39
N ASP A 122 0.69 12.26 -11.81
CA ASP A 122 -0.78 12.13 -11.93
C ASP A 122 -1.44 11.60 -10.65
N GLY A 123 -0.66 11.37 -9.61
CA GLY A 123 -1.13 10.84 -8.33
C GLY A 123 -2.12 11.74 -7.60
N LEU A 124 -2.77 11.20 -6.59
CA LEU A 124 -3.64 11.98 -5.71
C LEU A 124 -2.82 13.00 -4.90
N PRO A 125 -3.37 14.17 -4.60
CA PRO A 125 -2.76 15.08 -3.63
C PRO A 125 -2.72 14.42 -2.24
N PRO A 126 -1.68 14.64 -1.43
CA PRO A 126 -1.55 14.07 -0.09
C PRO A 126 -2.75 14.35 0.81
N GLU A 127 -3.37 15.51 0.65
CA GLU A 127 -4.53 15.96 1.40
C GLU A 127 -5.72 15.01 1.23
N LYS A 128 -5.90 14.44 0.04
CA LYS A 128 -6.96 13.44 -0.21
C LYS A 128 -6.74 12.13 0.55
N VAL A 129 -5.50 11.76 0.78
CA VAL A 129 -5.16 10.61 1.63
C VAL A 129 -5.40 10.95 3.10
N ALA A 130 -5.02 12.16 3.52
CA ALA A 130 -5.24 12.66 4.89
C ALA A 130 -6.73 12.71 5.24
N GLU A 131 -7.60 13.26 4.37
CA GLU A 131 -9.05 13.26 4.53
C GLU A 131 -9.63 11.85 4.76
N ILE A 132 -9.07 10.85 4.07
CA ILE A 132 -9.50 9.45 4.23
C ILE A 132 -9.01 8.86 5.55
N VAL A 133 -7.81 9.19 5.98
CA VAL A 133 -7.30 8.80 7.31
C VAL A 133 -8.15 9.42 8.40
N GLU A 134 -8.49 10.70 8.30
CA GLU A 134 -9.39 11.37 9.22
C GLU A 134 -10.76 10.68 9.25
N THR A 135 -11.33 10.38 8.09
CA THR A 135 -12.59 9.63 7.98
C THR A 135 -12.49 8.27 8.67
N ALA A 136 -11.39 7.53 8.46
CA ALA A 136 -11.17 6.25 9.10
C ALA A 136 -11.09 6.37 10.64
N LEU A 137 -10.50 7.46 11.13
CA LEU A 137 -10.36 7.72 12.58
C LEU A 137 -11.65 8.21 13.24
N THR A 138 -12.50 8.97 12.54
CA THR A 138 -13.61 9.71 13.15
C THR A 138 -14.99 9.12 12.92
N THR A 139 -15.20 8.37 11.83
CA THR A 139 -16.53 7.82 11.51
C THR A 139 -16.96 6.75 12.51
N LYS A 140 -18.25 6.69 12.84
CA LYS A 140 -18.80 5.72 13.83
C LYS A 140 -18.62 4.26 13.40
N LYS A 141 -18.73 3.97 12.10
CA LYS A 141 -18.59 2.62 11.54
C LYS A 141 -17.60 2.68 10.37
N PRO A 142 -16.28 2.61 10.62
CA PRO A 142 -15.30 2.67 9.58
C PRO A 142 -15.34 1.41 8.71
N LYS A 143 -14.91 1.56 7.45
CA LYS A 143 -14.63 0.40 6.62
C LYS A 143 -13.33 -0.27 7.11
N ALA A 144 -13.24 -1.59 6.97
CA ALA A 144 -11.99 -2.31 7.28
C ALA A 144 -10.82 -1.84 6.40
N ARG A 145 -11.10 -1.36 5.19
CA ARG A 145 -10.11 -0.87 4.25
C ARG A 145 -10.61 0.28 3.38
N TYR A 146 -9.74 1.25 3.19
CA TYR A 146 -9.91 2.36 2.25
C TYR A 146 -8.83 2.30 1.17
N ALA A 147 -9.21 2.60 -0.07
CA ALA A 147 -8.29 2.62 -1.22
C ALA A 147 -8.42 3.96 -1.95
N PRO A 148 -7.67 4.99 -1.54
CA PRO A 148 -7.54 6.22 -2.30
C PRO A 148 -6.65 5.99 -3.52
N VAL A 149 -7.26 5.76 -4.67
CA VAL A 149 -6.58 5.39 -5.91
C VAL A 149 -7.14 6.20 -7.06
N PRO A 150 -6.28 6.85 -7.88
CA PRO A 150 -6.72 7.40 -9.16
C PRO A 150 -7.25 6.27 -10.04
N ASP A 151 -8.31 6.54 -10.82
CA ASP A 151 -8.95 5.54 -11.70
C ASP A 151 -9.13 4.20 -11.01
N LYS A 152 -9.83 4.23 -9.89
CA LYS A 152 -9.99 3.10 -8.97
C LYS A 152 -10.45 1.81 -9.65
N LEU A 153 -11.24 1.91 -10.72
CA LEU A 153 -11.73 0.75 -11.45
C LEU A 153 -10.57 -0.02 -12.09
N THR A 154 -9.71 0.66 -12.83
CA THR A 154 -8.61 0.05 -13.61
C THR A 154 -7.38 -0.24 -12.76
N ASN A 155 -7.07 0.63 -11.79
CA ASN A 155 -5.83 0.53 -11.03
C ASN A 155 -5.96 -0.30 -9.75
N TRP A 156 -7.19 -0.65 -9.33
CA TRP A 156 -7.39 -1.41 -8.10
C TRP A 156 -8.49 -2.48 -8.17
N ILE A 157 -9.70 -2.16 -8.70
CA ILE A 157 -10.82 -3.12 -8.68
C ILE A 157 -10.58 -4.26 -9.66
N LEU A 158 -10.36 -3.95 -10.94
CA LEU A 158 -10.17 -4.96 -11.99
C LEU A 158 -8.98 -5.90 -11.70
N PRO A 159 -7.78 -5.42 -11.33
CA PRO A 159 -6.65 -6.32 -11.06
C PRO A 159 -6.89 -7.32 -9.91
N ARG A 160 -7.79 -7.01 -9.00
CA ARG A 160 -8.15 -7.90 -7.88
C ARG A 160 -9.22 -8.94 -8.24
N LEU A 161 -10.09 -8.62 -9.18
CA LEU A 161 -11.19 -9.49 -9.58
C LEU A 161 -10.84 -10.42 -10.74
N LEU A 162 -9.90 -10.00 -11.59
CA LEU A 162 -9.50 -10.79 -12.76
C LEU A 162 -8.62 -11.98 -12.36
N PRO A 163 -8.67 -13.10 -13.13
CA PRO A 163 -7.73 -14.19 -12.97
C PRO A 163 -6.28 -13.70 -13.09
N LYS A 164 -5.38 -14.20 -12.22
CA LYS A 164 -3.97 -13.76 -12.17
C LYS A 164 -3.28 -13.76 -13.53
N ARG A 165 -3.50 -14.81 -14.37
CA ARG A 165 -2.91 -14.89 -15.72
C ARG A 165 -3.37 -13.78 -16.67
N VAL A 166 -4.59 -13.30 -16.50
CA VAL A 166 -5.10 -12.14 -17.27
C VAL A 166 -4.37 -10.87 -16.83
N VAL A 167 -4.23 -10.68 -15.51
CA VAL A 167 -3.46 -9.57 -14.95
C VAL A 167 -1.99 -9.63 -15.38
N ASP A 168 -1.37 -10.82 -15.35
CA ASP A 168 0.00 -11.05 -15.85
C ASP A 168 0.15 -10.56 -17.29
N GLY A 169 -0.80 -10.89 -18.18
CA GLY A 169 -0.79 -10.44 -19.56
C GLY A 169 -0.88 -8.92 -19.73
N PHE A 170 -1.75 -8.27 -18.96
CA PHE A 170 -1.86 -6.80 -18.95
C PHE A 170 -0.57 -6.15 -18.42
N MET A 171 0.00 -6.65 -17.33
CA MET A 171 1.25 -6.16 -16.77
C MET A 171 2.42 -6.36 -17.74
N ALA A 172 2.51 -7.53 -18.38
CA ALA A 172 3.53 -7.81 -19.38
C ALA A 172 3.44 -6.81 -20.54
N LYS A 173 2.25 -6.56 -21.06
CA LYS A 173 2.03 -5.57 -22.14
C LYS A 173 2.39 -4.15 -21.68
N ARG A 174 1.96 -3.75 -20.47
CA ARG A 174 2.18 -2.41 -19.92
C ARG A 174 3.66 -2.08 -19.75
N TYR A 175 4.46 -3.05 -19.33
CA TYR A 175 5.89 -2.86 -19.04
C TYR A 175 6.83 -3.41 -20.13
N GLY A 176 6.31 -3.74 -21.31
CA GLY A 176 7.14 -4.23 -22.41
C GLY A 176 7.80 -5.60 -22.15
N LEU A 177 7.25 -6.39 -21.24
CA LEU A 177 7.70 -7.76 -20.97
C LEU A 177 7.20 -8.68 -22.08
N LYS A 178 8.11 -9.24 -22.87
CA LYS A 178 7.74 -10.19 -23.92
C LYS A 178 7.44 -11.56 -23.31
N MET A 179 6.18 -11.98 -23.40
CA MET A 179 5.79 -13.36 -23.10
C MET A 179 6.28 -14.25 -24.27
N LYS A 180 6.92 -15.38 -23.95
CA LYS A 180 7.28 -16.41 -24.96
C LYS A 180 6.06 -17.19 -25.33
#